data_d7c368720931047c3e6ed4f5df82bb5e
#
_entry.id   d7c368720931047c3e6ed4f5df82bb5e
#
_cell.length_a   1.000
_cell.length_b   1.000
_cell.length_c   1.000
_cell.angle_alpha   90.00
_cell.angle_beta   90.00
_cell.angle_gamma   90.00
#
_symmetry.space_group_name_H-M   'P 1'
#
loop_
_entity.id
_entity.type
_entity.pdbx_description
1 polymer ?
#
loop_
_entity_poly.entity_id
_entity_poly.type
_entity_poly.pdbx_seq_one_letter_code
_entity_poly.pdbx_strand_id
1 'polypeptide(L)' 'MATFAYVGRTRGGTVKKGELSAKTRDEAVDQLRKQSVVVTSLEEKKSGAGG' A
#
# COMPACT_ATOMS: atom_id res chain seq x y z
N MET A 1 0.75 6.31 12.99
CA MET A 1 0.91 5.91 11.58
C MET A 1 0.11 4.65 11.34
N ALA A 2 -0.52 4.58 10.23
CA ALA A 2 -1.35 3.42 9.90
C ALA A 2 -0.59 2.48 8.97
N THR A 3 -0.86 1.21 9.10
CA THR A 3 -0.30 0.21 8.20
C THR A 3 -1.37 -0.13 7.15
N PHE A 4 -0.95 -0.12 5.90
CA PHE A 4 -1.85 -0.44 4.80
C PHE A 4 -1.37 -1.70 4.11
N ALA A 5 -2.27 -2.63 3.93
CA ALA A 5 -2.00 -3.81 3.13
C ALA A 5 -2.42 -3.49 1.70
N TYR A 6 -1.54 -3.70 0.77
CA TYR A 6 -1.83 -3.37 -0.62
C TYR A 6 -1.68 -4.56 -1.52
N VAL A 7 -2.43 -4.53 -2.59
CA VAL A 7 -2.24 -5.44 -3.71
C VAL A 7 -2.17 -4.58 -4.96
N GLY A 8 -1.13 -4.75 -5.73
CA GLY A 8 -0.96 -3.95 -6.93
C GLY A 8 -0.34 -4.76 -8.04
N ARG A 9 -0.25 -4.15 -9.19
CA ARG A 9 0.38 -4.76 -10.36
C ARG A 9 1.47 -3.87 -10.89
N THR A 10 2.55 -4.48 -11.31
CA THR A 10 3.62 -3.77 -12.00
C THR A 10 3.29 -3.69 -13.48
N ARG A 11 4.09 -2.93 -14.21
CA ARG A 11 3.91 -2.80 -15.67
C ARG A 11 4.00 -4.12 -16.38
N GLY A 12 4.77 -5.04 -15.87
CA GLY A 12 4.90 -6.36 -16.47
C GLY A 12 3.74 -7.31 -16.19
N GLY A 13 2.75 -6.85 -15.44
CA GLY A 13 1.63 -7.70 -15.09
C GLY A 13 1.85 -8.55 -13.85
N THR A 14 2.95 -8.32 -13.14
CA THR A 14 3.25 -9.06 -11.93
C THR A 14 2.43 -8.50 -10.77
N VAL A 15 1.76 -9.37 -10.05
CA VAL A 15 1.00 -8.97 -8.87
C VAL A 15 1.93 -8.86 -7.69
N LYS A 16 1.89 -7.74 -7.01
CA LYS A 16 2.65 -7.51 -5.78
C LYS A 16 1.73 -7.31 -4.60
N LYS A 17 2.03 -7.99 -3.53
CA LYS A 17 1.31 -7.83 -2.28
C LYS A 17 2.29 -7.43 -1.20
N GLY A 18 1.85 -6.60 -0.31
CA GLY A 18 2.73 -6.21 0.80
C GLY A 18 2.02 -5.28 1.74
N GLU A 19 2.79 -4.72 2.65
CA GLU A 19 2.30 -3.76 3.62
C GLU A 19 3.23 -2.58 3.65
N LEU A 20 2.67 -1.42 3.91
CA LEU A 20 3.48 -0.22 4.08
C LEU A 20 2.85 0.68 5.14
N SER A 21 3.65 1.54 5.70
CA SER A 21 3.18 2.51 6.67
C SER A 21 3.02 3.86 6.01
N ALA A 22 1.90 4.49 6.26
CA ALA A 22 1.63 5.83 5.75
C ALA A 22 0.67 6.53 6.70
N LYS A 23 0.62 7.83 6.63
CA LYS A 23 -0.31 8.59 7.45
C LYS A 23 -1.73 8.47 6.95
N THR A 24 -1.89 8.43 5.65
CA THR A 24 -3.19 8.36 5.02
C THR A 24 -3.16 7.39 3.86
N ARG A 25 -4.34 7.03 3.42
CA ARG A 25 -4.48 6.18 2.25
C ARG A 25 -3.86 6.82 1.01
N ASP A 26 -4.05 8.12 0.86
CA ASP A 26 -3.49 8.83 -0.29
C ASP A 26 -1.97 8.75 -0.32
N GLU A 27 -1.34 8.89 0.82
CA GLU A 27 0.11 8.76 0.89
C GLU A 27 0.56 7.35 0.53
N ALA A 28 -0.18 6.35 0.99
CA ALA A 28 0.15 4.95 0.66
C ALA A 28 0.09 4.73 -0.85
N VAL A 29 -0.97 5.20 -1.47
CA VAL A 29 -1.12 5.08 -2.92
C VAL A 29 -0.02 5.82 -3.65
N ASP A 30 0.31 7.01 -3.19
CA ASP A 30 1.35 7.81 -3.82
C ASP A 30 2.71 7.13 -3.77
N GLN A 31 3.04 6.53 -2.65
CA GLN A 31 4.30 5.80 -2.53
C GLN A 31 4.36 4.63 -3.51
N LEU A 32 3.27 3.93 -3.68
CA LEU A 32 3.21 2.81 -4.61
C LEU A 32 3.29 3.28 -6.07
N ARG A 33 2.68 4.40 -6.37
CA ARG A 33 2.77 4.98 -7.70
C ARG A 33 4.21 5.36 -8.05
N LYS A 34 4.94 5.88 -7.09
CA LYS A 34 6.34 6.22 -7.31
C LYS A 34 7.18 5.00 -7.65
N GLN A 35 6.74 3.84 -7.22
CA GLN A 35 7.41 2.59 -7.52
C GLN A 35 6.88 1.93 -8.78
N SER A 36 6.05 2.63 -9.53
CA SER A 36 5.42 2.11 -10.75
C SER A 36 4.50 0.93 -10.46
N VAL A 37 3.90 0.93 -9.31
CA VAL A 37 2.93 -0.11 -8.93
C VAL A 37 1.53 0.48 -9.03
N VAL A 38 0.67 -0.20 -9.77
CA VAL A 38 -0.73 0.19 -9.85
C VAL A 38 -1.49 -0.53 -8.75
N VAL A 39 -2.04 0.23 -7.82
CA VAL A 39 -2.75 -0.35 -6.69
C VAL A 39 -4.11 -0.83 -7.17
N THR A 40 -4.37 -2.11 -7.01
CA THR A 40 -5.66 -2.69 -7.35
C THR A 40 -6.53 -2.83 -6.10
N SER A 41 -5.90 -2.94 -4.93
CA SER A 41 -6.63 -3.03 -3.67
C SER A 41 -5.77 -2.44 -2.56
N LEU A 42 -6.41 -1.74 -1.66
CA LEU A 42 -5.73 -1.14 -0.52
C LEU A 42 -6.61 -1.28 0.70
N GLU A 43 -6.05 -1.80 1.77
CA GLU A 43 -6.79 -2.02 2.99
C GLU A 43 -6.03 -1.43 4.15
N GLU A 44 -6.70 -0.65 4.96
CA GLU A 44 -6.08 -0.07 6.13
C GLU A 44 -6.14 -1.07 7.29
N LYS A 45 -4.99 -1.39 7.82
CA LYS A 45 -4.90 -2.22 9.01
C LYS A 45 -4.50 -1.34 10.16
N LYS A 46 -5.27 -1.37 11.22
CA LYS A 46 -4.84 -0.71 12.42
C LYS A 46 -3.70 -1.52 13.00
N SER A 47 -2.55 -0.91 13.04
CA SER A 47 -1.45 -1.50 13.73
C SER A 47 -1.78 -1.38 15.20
N GLY A 48 -2.10 -2.43 15.82
CA GLY A 48 -2.40 -2.42 17.24
C GLY A 48 -1.20 -2.06 18.07
N ALA A 49 -0.07 -2.13 17.49
CA ALA A 49 1.12 -1.92 18.25
C ALA A 49 1.24 -0.48 18.64
N GLY A 50 0.93 0.23 18.79
CA GLY A 50 1.13 1.52 19.19
C GLY A 50 -0.05 1.99 19.83
N GLY A 51 -0.73 1.05 19.81
CA GLY A 51 -2.01 1.45 20.41
C GLY A 51 -1.98 2.51 19.93
#